data_7b1aec5c2d0730cbcdbfbf0669102d00
#
_entry.id   7b1aec5c2d0730cbcdbfbf0669102d00
#
_cell.length_a   1.000
_cell.length_b   1.000
_cell.length_c   1.000
_cell.angle_alpha   90.00
_cell.angle_beta   90.00
_cell.angle_gamma   90.00
#
_symmetry.space_group_name_H-M   'P 1'
#
loop_
_entity.id
_entity.type
_entity.pdbx_description
1 polymer ?
#
loop_
_entity_poly.entity_id
_entity_poly.type
_entity_poly.pdbx_seq_one_letter_code
_entity_poly.pdbx_strand_id
1 'polypeptide(L)'
;LSYGDLIRDAFRTVWRNRFLWFFGFFVAGSGFSFNVPGGPPGGLPDSPRWSGENLVLLVAAAVLLALVLLLVYLVLGIISAGGLAWSVAAMERGERPGFSSTFRAGVGNFWRVLGQALLLLLIGVGLALLVFVVVGGPFALLFVLTESVGARVIFGVLLGLLGVVLLVALYVPYAVVGQFALRELVVGRRGVVEAIGGAFGLFRRNAGRSILVWLINLALSIGVGIAAAVGFVLLGLVLFLPAIALGAAGYEAAAIAAGVAAGIVLLPLLLVVTGAIGAFFHAYWTLAYLRISGEAGG
;
A
#
# COMPACT_ATOMS: atom_id res chain seq x y z
N LEU A 1 -12.39 20.67 -11.73
CA LEU A 1 -12.29 19.65 -10.69
C LEU A 1 -12.47 20.28 -9.33
N SER A 2 -13.59 19.97 -8.64
CA SER A 2 -13.73 20.26 -7.21
C SER A 2 -13.08 19.12 -6.43
N TYR A 3 -11.94 19.37 -5.80
CA TYR A 3 -11.20 18.35 -5.04
C TYR A 3 -11.94 17.94 -3.77
N GLY A 4 -12.73 18.86 -3.17
CA GLY A 4 -13.57 18.55 -2.01
C GLY A 4 -14.68 17.55 -2.36
N ASP A 5 -15.32 17.72 -3.53
CA ASP A 5 -16.32 16.77 -4.00
C ASP A 5 -15.71 15.41 -4.34
N LEU A 6 -14.49 15.39 -4.88
CA LEU A 6 -13.76 14.14 -5.15
C LEU A 6 -13.57 13.31 -3.86
N ILE A 7 -13.13 13.94 -2.78
CA ILE A 7 -12.93 13.28 -1.48
C ILE A 7 -14.28 12.80 -0.91
N ARG A 8 -15.29 13.66 -0.96
CA ARG A 8 -16.63 13.35 -0.44
C ARG A 8 -17.28 12.21 -1.19
N ASP A 9 -17.17 12.20 -2.51
CA ASP A 9 -17.77 11.15 -3.34
C ASP A 9 -17.04 9.82 -3.17
N ALA A 10 -15.70 9.82 -3.08
CA ALA A 10 -14.92 8.62 -2.74
C ALA A 10 -15.34 8.04 -1.39
N PHE A 11 -15.46 8.89 -0.37
CA PHE A 11 -15.90 8.46 0.96
C PHE A 11 -17.33 7.90 0.93
N ARG A 12 -18.28 8.63 0.30
CA ARG A 12 -19.68 8.21 0.18
C ARG A 12 -19.80 6.87 -0.55
N THR A 13 -19.09 6.68 -1.65
CA THR A 13 -19.10 5.45 -2.46
C THR A 13 -18.66 4.26 -1.63
N VAL A 14 -17.56 4.38 -0.89
CA VAL A 14 -17.00 3.31 -0.06
C VAL A 14 -17.86 3.03 1.18
N TRP A 15 -18.40 4.08 1.81
CA TRP A 15 -19.22 3.93 3.01
C TRP A 15 -20.57 3.27 2.73
N ARG A 16 -21.18 3.60 1.60
CA ARG A 16 -22.46 2.98 1.16
C ARG A 16 -22.28 1.55 0.67
N ASN A 17 -21.11 1.18 0.19
CA ASN A 17 -20.84 -0.13 -0.44
C ASN A 17 -19.78 -0.89 0.38
N ARG A 18 -20.14 -1.32 1.59
CA ARG A 18 -19.21 -1.94 2.55
C ARG A 18 -18.52 -3.20 2.03
N PHE A 19 -19.07 -3.88 1.03
CA PHE A 19 -18.40 -5.02 0.40
C PHE A 19 -17.04 -4.64 -0.24
N LEU A 20 -16.83 -3.37 -0.60
CA LEU A 20 -15.56 -2.86 -1.10
C LEU A 20 -14.44 -2.92 -0.06
N TRP A 21 -14.77 -2.93 1.24
CA TRP A 21 -13.80 -3.01 2.32
C TRP A 21 -13.02 -4.32 2.30
N PHE A 22 -13.67 -5.42 1.91
CA PHE A 22 -13.00 -6.70 1.71
C PHE A 22 -11.87 -6.59 0.68
N PHE A 23 -12.16 -6.02 -0.48
CA PHE A 23 -11.16 -5.81 -1.53
C PHE A 23 -10.12 -4.76 -1.12
N GLY A 24 -10.54 -3.71 -0.44
CA GLY A 24 -9.67 -2.65 0.08
C GLY A 24 -8.60 -3.16 1.03
N PHE A 25 -8.88 -4.19 1.83
CA PHE A 25 -7.92 -4.82 2.71
C PHE A 25 -6.72 -5.40 1.96
N PHE A 26 -6.95 -6.12 0.88
CA PHE A 26 -5.86 -6.72 0.10
C PHE A 26 -5.05 -5.70 -0.70
N VAL A 27 -5.65 -4.57 -1.03
CA VAL A 27 -4.96 -3.49 -1.74
C VAL A 27 -4.20 -2.58 -0.79
N ALA A 28 -4.71 -2.31 0.41
CA ALA A 28 -4.04 -1.48 1.41
C ALA A 28 -2.66 -2.02 1.81
N GLY A 29 -2.54 -3.34 1.91
CA GLY A 29 -1.28 -3.99 2.27
C GLY A 29 -0.16 -3.89 1.22
N SER A 30 -0.48 -3.58 -0.03
CA SER A 30 0.54 -3.35 -1.06
C SER A 30 1.31 -2.03 -0.89
N GLY A 31 0.86 -1.15 0.02
CA GLY A 31 1.53 0.12 0.34
C GLY A 31 2.04 0.22 1.79
N PHE A 32 1.74 -0.74 2.64
CA PHE A 32 2.24 -0.77 4.02
C PHE A 32 3.47 -1.67 4.11
N SER A 33 4.63 -1.06 4.37
CA SER A 33 5.78 -1.79 4.88
C SER A 33 5.45 -2.24 6.31
N PHE A 34 5.17 -3.52 6.50
CA PHE A 34 5.17 -4.11 7.84
C PHE A 34 6.60 -4.12 8.36
N ASN A 35 7.00 -3.04 9.02
CA ASN A 35 8.13 -3.11 9.93
C ASN A 35 7.65 -3.93 11.13
N VAL A 36 8.02 -5.21 11.17
CA VAL A 36 7.92 -6.00 12.38
C VAL A 36 8.97 -5.40 13.33
N PRO A 37 8.57 -4.73 14.43
CA PRO A 37 9.55 -4.31 15.42
C PRO A 37 10.29 -5.55 15.89
N GLY A 38 11.61 -5.46 15.97
CA GLY A 38 12.50 -6.56 16.33
C GLY A 38 11.98 -7.38 17.50
N GLY A 39 12.33 -8.67 17.48
CA GLY A 39 11.81 -9.71 18.35
C GLY A 39 11.70 -9.34 19.83
N PRO A 40 10.98 -10.13 20.62
CA PRO A 40 10.58 -9.79 21.98
C PRO A 40 11.80 -9.39 22.82
N PRO A 41 11.75 -8.24 23.54
CA PRO A 41 12.75 -7.89 24.52
C PRO A 41 12.56 -8.83 25.72
N GLY A 42 13.48 -9.73 25.90
CA GLY A 42 13.46 -10.72 26.97
C GLY A 42 13.52 -12.13 26.36
N GLY A 43 14.56 -12.88 26.75
CA GLY A 43 14.75 -14.25 26.30
C GLY A 43 13.46 -15.05 26.45
N LEU A 44 13.20 -15.91 25.47
CA LEU A 44 12.10 -16.88 25.54
C LEU A 44 12.23 -17.63 26.87
N PRO A 45 11.11 -17.78 27.66
CA PRO A 45 11.11 -18.63 28.81
C PRO A 45 11.60 -20.02 28.38
N ASP A 46 12.31 -20.74 29.26
CA ASP A 46 12.94 -22.03 29.01
C ASP A 46 12.15 -22.85 28.00
N SER A 47 12.60 -22.79 26.75
CA SER A 47 11.91 -23.48 25.66
C SER A 47 11.97 -24.97 25.92
N PRO A 48 10.86 -25.72 25.71
CA PRO A 48 10.92 -27.18 25.68
C PRO A 48 12.12 -27.56 24.79
N ARG A 49 12.99 -28.46 25.24
CA ARG A 49 14.15 -28.95 24.50
C ARG A 49 13.66 -29.65 23.22
N TRP A 50 13.39 -28.85 22.18
CA TRP A 50 13.10 -29.34 20.85
C TRP A 50 14.39 -29.98 20.33
N SER A 51 14.35 -31.26 19.94
CA SER A 51 15.46 -31.85 19.22
C SER A 51 15.72 -31.01 17.98
N GLY A 52 16.97 -30.74 17.60
CA GLY A 52 17.32 -29.83 16.51
C GLY A 52 16.58 -30.14 15.20
N GLU A 53 16.27 -31.40 14.92
CA GLU A 53 15.49 -31.83 13.75
C GLU A 53 14.03 -31.35 13.79
N ASN A 54 13.36 -31.45 14.95
CA ASN A 54 11.98 -30.97 15.09
C ASN A 54 11.88 -29.45 14.96
N LEU A 55 12.88 -28.71 15.44
CA LEU A 55 12.94 -27.26 15.27
C LEU A 55 13.09 -26.87 13.80
N VAL A 56 13.97 -27.55 13.06
CA VAL A 56 14.18 -27.32 11.62
C VAL A 56 12.89 -27.58 10.83
N LEU A 57 12.21 -28.70 11.11
CA LEU A 57 10.94 -29.04 10.46
C LEU A 57 9.83 -28.00 10.77
N LEU A 58 9.75 -27.56 12.02
CA LEU A 58 8.76 -26.54 12.42
C LEU A 58 9.03 -25.19 11.76
N VAL A 59 10.29 -24.77 11.71
CA VAL A 59 10.69 -23.53 11.01
C VAL A 59 10.41 -23.65 9.52
N ALA A 60 10.77 -24.79 8.88
CA ALA A 60 10.49 -25.01 7.48
C ALA A 60 8.98 -24.99 7.17
N ALA A 61 8.17 -25.63 8.00
CA ALA A 61 6.71 -25.61 7.88
C ALA A 61 6.14 -24.19 8.06
N ALA A 62 6.64 -23.43 9.04
CA ALA A 62 6.21 -22.05 9.26
C ALA A 62 6.59 -21.14 8.08
N VAL A 63 7.80 -21.29 7.53
CA VAL A 63 8.24 -20.56 6.32
C VAL A 63 7.38 -20.93 5.12
N LEU A 64 7.12 -22.21 4.90
CA LEU A 64 6.26 -22.66 3.80
C LEU A 64 4.85 -22.10 3.94
N LEU A 65 4.26 -22.16 5.13
CA LEU A 65 2.95 -21.57 5.40
C LEU A 65 2.94 -20.05 5.14
N ALA A 66 3.96 -19.34 5.60
CA ALA A 66 4.10 -17.90 5.36
C ALA A 66 4.21 -17.58 3.86
N LEU A 67 4.96 -18.38 3.09
CA LEU A 67 5.05 -18.21 1.63
C LEU A 67 3.72 -18.46 0.93
N VAL A 68 2.98 -19.50 1.33
CA VAL A 68 1.63 -19.77 0.79
C VAL A 68 0.67 -18.65 1.11
N LEU A 69 0.65 -18.16 2.36
CA LEU A 69 -0.20 -17.03 2.76
C LEU A 69 0.18 -15.75 2.01
N LEU A 70 1.47 -15.48 1.82
CA LEU A 70 1.96 -14.36 1.03
C LEU A 70 1.49 -14.47 -0.43
N LEU A 71 1.60 -15.64 -1.04
CA LEU A 71 1.13 -15.87 -2.42
C LEU A 71 -0.37 -15.63 -2.55
N VAL A 72 -1.17 -16.20 -1.64
CA VAL A 72 -2.62 -15.98 -1.60
C VAL A 72 -2.94 -14.49 -1.46
N TYR A 73 -2.23 -13.79 -0.55
CA TYR A 73 -2.40 -12.36 -0.34
C TYR A 73 -2.07 -11.54 -1.59
N LEU A 74 -0.99 -11.85 -2.30
CA LEU A 74 -0.61 -11.20 -3.55
C LEU A 74 -1.66 -11.43 -4.65
N VAL A 75 -2.12 -12.66 -4.81
CA VAL A 75 -3.16 -13.02 -5.80
C VAL A 75 -4.45 -12.24 -5.51
N LEU A 76 -4.91 -12.26 -4.25
CA LEU A 76 -6.09 -11.51 -3.84
C LEU A 76 -5.91 -10.00 -3.96
N GLY A 77 -4.71 -9.47 -3.74
CA GLY A 77 -4.36 -8.07 -3.94
C GLY A 77 -4.54 -7.64 -5.40
N ILE A 78 -4.03 -8.43 -6.35
CA ILE A 78 -4.15 -8.17 -7.78
C ILE A 78 -5.62 -8.23 -8.22
N ILE A 79 -6.37 -9.26 -7.80
CA ILE A 79 -7.81 -9.40 -8.07
C ILE A 79 -8.57 -8.19 -7.51
N SER A 80 -8.24 -7.81 -6.28
CA SER A 80 -8.90 -6.68 -5.60
C SER A 80 -8.63 -5.35 -6.27
N ALA A 81 -7.41 -5.10 -6.73
CA ALA A 81 -7.06 -3.87 -7.44
C ALA A 81 -7.86 -3.71 -8.74
N GLY A 82 -7.94 -4.77 -9.55
CA GLY A 82 -8.75 -4.79 -10.77
C GLY A 82 -10.25 -4.67 -10.48
N GLY A 83 -10.75 -5.42 -9.50
CA GLY A 83 -12.14 -5.41 -9.08
C GLY A 83 -12.61 -4.06 -8.56
N LEU A 84 -11.84 -3.43 -7.68
CA LEU A 84 -12.15 -2.09 -7.14
C LEU A 84 -12.20 -1.02 -8.23
N ALA A 85 -11.20 -0.99 -9.12
CA ALA A 85 -11.17 -0.02 -10.20
C ALA A 85 -12.40 -0.17 -11.11
N TRP A 86 -12.78 -1.40 -11.47
CA TRP A 86 -13.97 -1.68 -12.26
C TRP A 86 -15.26 -1.29 -11.54
N SER A 87 -15.41 -1.68 -10.27
CA SER A 87 -16.65 -1.43 -9.50
C SER A 87 -16.91 0.05 -9.28
N VAL A 88 -15.90 0.83 -8.94
CA VAL A 88 -16.07 2.28 -8.75
C VAL A 88 -16.47 2.95 -10.07
N ALA A 89 -15.84 2.56 -11.19
CA ALA A 89 -16.22 3.07 -12.49
C ALA A 89 -17.64 2.64 -12.92
N ALA A 90 -18.06 1.42 -12.57
CA ALA A 90 -19.42 0.94 -12.82
C ALA A 90 -20.47 1.75 -12.01
N MET A 91 -20.15 2.07 -10.75
CA MET A 91 -21.03 2.90 -9.92
C MET A 91 -21.20 4.33 -10.46
N GLU A 92 -20.15 4.92 -11.02
CA GLU A 92 -20.23 6.24 -11.68
C GLU A 92 -21.12 6.20 -12.93
N ARG A 93 -21.22 5.06 -13.61
CA ARG A 93 -22.17 4.84 -14.71
C ARG A 93 -23.59 4.53 -14.26
N GLY A 94 -23.88 4.58 -12.96
CA GLY A 94 -25.19 4.27 -12.39
C GLY A 94 -25.48 2.78 -12.20
N GLU A 95 -24.51 1.91 -12.44
CA GLU A 95 -24.63 0.47 -12.18
C GLU A 95 -24.59 0.18 -10.68
N ARG A 96 -25.08 -0.98 -10.26
CA ARG A 96 -25.05 -1.44 -8.86
C ARG A 96 -24.24 -2.73 -8.74
N PRO A 97 -22.91 -2.67 -8.82
CA PRO A 97 -22.09 -3.85 -8.67
C PRO A 97 -22.21 -4.41 -7.25
N GLY A 98 -22.18 -5.74 -7.13
CA GLY A 98 -22.10 -6.47 -5.88
C GLY A 98 -20.75 -7.15 -5.70
N PHE A 99 -20.58 -7.88 -4.59
CA PHE A 99 -19.35 -8.61 -4.30
C PHE A 99 -18.92 -9.57 -5.43
N SER A 100 -19.88 -10.40 -5.91
CA SER A 100 -19.60 -11.41 -6.93
C SER A 100 -19.18 -10.80 -8.27
N SER A 101 -19.85 -9.72 -8.72
CA SER A 101 -19.49 -9.02 -9.96
C SER A 101 -18.12 -8.36 -9.86
N THR A 102 -17.80 -7.76 -8.72
CA THR A 102 -16.48 -7.16 -8.42
C THR A 102 -15.37 -8.21 -8.45
N PHE A 103 -15.58 -9.33 -7.78
CA PHE A 103 -14.61 -10.43 -7.74
C PHE A 103 -14.40 -11.01 -9.14
N ARG A 104 -15.47 -11.28 -9.90
CA ARG A 104 -15.39 -11.78 -11.27
C ARG A 104 -14.66 -10.81 -12.20
N ALA A 105 -14.91 -9.51 -12.07
CA ALA A 105 -14.20 -8.48 -12.83
C ALA A 105 -12.70 -8.47 -12.49
N GLY A 106 -12.35 -8.63 -11.21
CA GLY A 106 -10.97 -8.75 -10.76
C GLY A 106 -10.26 -9.98 -11.33
N VAL A 107 -10.89 -11.15 -11.24
CA VAL A 107 -10.36 -12.40 -11.81
C VAL A 107 -10.20 -12.30 -13.32
N GLY A 108 -11.18 -11.74 -14.03
CA GLY A 108 -11.12 -11.55 -15.48
C GLY A 108 -9.99 -10.64 -15.95
N ASN A 109 -9.53 -9.74 -15.11
CA ASN A 109 -8.40 -8.83 -15.40
C ASN A 109 -7.08 -9.25 -14.74
N PHE A 110 -7.04 -10.39 -14.04
CA PHE A 110 -5.90 -10.81 -13.22
C PHE A 110 -4.56 -10.75 -13.98
N TRP A 111 -4.45 -11.44 -15.11
CA TRP A 111 -3.21 -11.49 -15.89
C TRP A 111 -2.78 -10.14 -16.44
N ARG A 112 -3.75 -9.29 -16.79
CA ARG A 112 -3.48 -7.94 -17.29
C ARG A 112 -2.96 -7.03 -16.18
N VAL A 113 -3.58 -7.07 -15.00
CA VAL A 113 -3.15 -6.31 -13.81
C VAL A 113 -1.80 -6.81 -13.29
N LEU A 114 -1.58 -8.13 -13.28
CA LEU A 114 -0.28 -8.72 -12.95
C LEU A 114 0.79 -8.27 -13.94
N GLY A 115 0.53 -8.36 -15.24
CA GLY A 115 1.47 -7.90 -16.28
C GLY A 115 1.81 -6.41 -16.14
N GLN A 116 0.83 -5.57 -15.84
CA GLN A 116 1.06 -4.15 -15.56
C GLN A 116 1.91 -3.96 -14.30
N ALA A 117 1.63 -4.69 -13.20
CA ALA A 117 2.40 -4.59 -11.97
C ALA A 117 3.86 -4.98 -12.19
N LEU A 118 4.12 -6.08 -12.94
CA LEU A 118 5.47 -6.51 -13.29
C LEU A 118 6.20 -5.51 -14.19
N LEU A 119 5.51 -4.95 -15.19
CA LEU A 119 6.11 -3.94 -16.07
C LEU A 119 6.42 -2.65 -15.31
N LEU A 120 5.52 -2.19 -14.43
CA LEU A 120 5.79 -1.05 -13.56
C LEU A 120 6.94 -1.35 -12.60
N LEU A 121 7.02 -2.54 -12.02
CA LEU A 121 8.15 -2.95 -11.19
C LEU A 121 9.47 -2.84 -11.97
N LEU A 122 9.51 -3.36 -13.20
CA LEU A 122 10.70 -3.29 -14.05
C LEU A 122 11.10 -1.84 -14.37
N ILE A 123 10.13 -0.99 -14.71
CA ILE A 123 10.36 0.45 -14.91
C ILE A 123 10.87 1.09 -13.61
N GLY A 124 10.27 0.78 -12.46
CA GLY A 124 10.69 1.30 -11.16
C GLY A 124 12.13 0.92 -10.80
N VAL A 125 12.50 -0.35 -11.03
CA VAL A 125 13.88 -0.82 -10.85
C VAL A 125 14.83 -0.08 -11.80
N GLY A 126 14.44 0.10 -13.06
CA GLY A 126 15.24 0.87 -14.04
C GLY A 126 15.46 2.32 -13.59
N LEU A 127 14.42 2.99 -13.10
CA LEU A 127 14.52 4.35 -12.56
C LEU A 127 15.40 4.41 -11.30
N ALA A 128 15.28 3.43 -10.40
CA ALA A 128 16.11 3.34 -9.21
C ALA A 128 17.59 3.15 -9.56
N LEU A 129 17.87 2.26 -10.51
CA LEU A 129 19.24 2.06 -11.03
C LEU A 129 19.79 3.32 -11.70
N LEU A 130 18.97 4.04 -12.47
CA LEU A 130 19.36 5.31 -13.08
C LEU A 130 19.78 6.32 -12.01
N VAL A 131 18.97 6.51 -10.96
CA VAL A 131 19.30 7.41 -9.84
C VAL A 131 20.57 6.94 -9.12
N PHE A 132 20.68 5.63 -8.88
CA PHE A 132 21.88 5.06 -8.26
C PHE A 132 23.16 5.32 -9.08
N VAL A 133 23.11 5.17 -10.38
CA VAL A 133 24.28 5.45 -11.25
C VAL A 133 24.59 6.95 -11.32
N VAL A 134 23.58 7.81 -11.47
CA VAL A 134 23.76 9.26 -11.65
C VAL A 134 24.20 9.95 -10.35
N VAL A 135 23.74 9.48 -9.20
CA VAL A 135 24.07 10.10 -7.89
C VAL A 135 25.07 9.25 -7.12
N GLY A 136 24.87 7.95 -7.03
CA GLY A 136 25.71 7.03 -6.28
C GLY A 136 27.10 6.85 -6.90
N GLY A 137 27.21 6.83 -8.24
CA GLY A 137 28.49 6.74 -8.94
C GLY A 137 29.42 7.91 -8.61
N PRO A 138 29.02 9.17 -8.85
CA PRO A 138 29.81 10.34 -8.46
C PRO A 138 30.07 10.41 -6.95
N PHE A 139 29.10 9.99 -6.12
CA PHE A 139 29.31 9.93 -4.68
C PHE A 139 30.41 8.95 -4.29
N ALA A 140 30.41 7.74 -4.86
CA ALA A 140 31.48 6.75 -4.62
C ALA A 140 32.84 7.25 -5.12
N LEU A 141 32.91 7.85 -6.33
CA LEU A 141 34.13 8.43 -6.88
C LEU A 141 34.70 9.54 -5.98
N LEU A 142 33.85 10.35 -5.37
CA LEU A 142 34.25 11.39 -4.44
C LEU A 142 35.07 10.84 -3.27
N PHE A 143 34.69 9.69 -2.71
CA PHE A 143 35.42 9.04 -1.63
C PHE A 143 36.77 8.47 -2.05
N VAL A 144 36.88 8.03 -3.31
CA VAL A 144 38.13 7.48 -3.86
C VAL A 144 39.10 8.59 -4.26
N LEU A 145 38.63 9.69 -4.87
CA LEU A 145 39.45 10.73 -5.48
C LEU A 145 39.82 11.87 -4.51
N THR A 146 39.14 12.00 -3.37
CA THR A 146 39.32 13.15 -2.47
C THR A 146 39.60 12.69 -1.01
N GLU A 147 40.74 13.10 -0.47
CA GLU A 147 41.08 12.87 0.94
C GLU A 147 40.52 13.96 1.87
N SER A 148 40.19 15.13 1.32
CA SER A 148 39.68 16.27 2.08
C SER A 148 38.27 16.01 2.62
N VAL A 149 38.11 15.96 3.95
CA VAL A 149 36.83 15.80 4.64
C VAL A 149 35.85 16.92 4.26
N GLY A 150 36.35 18.17 4.16
CA GLY A 150 35.52 19.32 3.79
C GLY A 150 34.94 19.19 2.39
N ALA A 151 35.74 18.74 1.41
CA ALA A 151 35.27 18.50 0.05
C ALA A 151 34.23 17.37 0.02
N ARG A 152 34.47 16.26 0.73
CA ARG A 152 33.50 15.14 0.82
C ARG A 152 32.15 15.59 1.38
N VAL A 153 32.13 16.43 2.41
CA VAL A 153 30.92 16.95 3.01
C VAL A 153 30.17 17.86 2.04
N ILE A 154 30.85 18.85 1.47
CA ILE A 154 30.19 19.83 0.56
C ILE A 154 29.63 19.14 -0.68
N PHE A 155 30.42 18.36 -1.38
CA PHE A 155 29.96 17.67 -2.58
C PHE A 155 28.96 16.55 -2.27
N GLY A 156 29.11 15.86 -1.12
CA GLY A 156 28.16 14.86 -0.64
C GLY A 156 26.78 15.46 -0.40
N VAL A 157 26.71 16.64 0.22
CA VAL A 157 25.45 17.38 0.44
C VAL A 157 24.83 17.80 -0.90
N LEU A 158 25.65 18.33 -1.83
CA LEU A 158 25.14 18.73 -3.16
C LEU A 158 24.61 17.55 -3.96
N LEU A 159 25.35 16.44 -3.99
CA LEU A 159 24.89 15.19 -4.64
C LEU A 159 23.66 14.61 -3.96
N GLY A 160 23.59 14.66 -2.63
CA GLY A 160 22.42 14.26 -1.88
C GLY A 160 21.17 15.08 -2.22
N LEU A 161 21.31 16.41 -2.30
CA LEU A 161 20.22 17.30 -2.73
C LEU A 161 19.81 17.00 -4.18
N LEU A 162 20.77 16.80 -5.09
CA LEU A 162 20.48 16.39 -6.47
C LEU A 162 19.71 15.06 -6.50
N GLY A 163 20.13 14.10 -5.68
CA GLY A 163 19.47 12.80 -5.53
C GLY A 163 18.04 12.93 -5.08
N VAL A 164 17.75 13.76 -4.08
CA VAL A 164 16.38 14.02 -3.60
C VAL A 164 15.54 14.67 -4.71
N VAL A 165 16.06 15.66 -5.40
CA VAL A 165 15.34 16.32 -6.52
C VAL A 165 15.04 15.32 -7.63
N LEU A 166 16.01 14.51 -8.05
CA LEU A 166 15.81 13.46 -9.06
C LEU A 166 14.81 12.41 -8.61
N LEU A 167 14.91 11.95 -7.36
CA LEU A 167 13.94 11.01 -6.79
C LEU A 167 12.52 11.54 -6.86
N VAL A 168 12.29 12.77 -6.40
CA VAL A 168 10.95 13.38 -6.43
C VAL A 168 10.49 13.57 -7.87
N ALA A 169 11.36 14.08 -8.76
CA ALA A 169 11.03 14.35 -10.16
C ALA A 169 10.68 13.09 -10.95
N LEU A 170 11.26 11.94 -10.63
CA LEU A 170 10.98 10.66 -11.28
C LEU A 170 9.86 9.88 -10.57
N TYR A 171 9.84 9.90 -9.24
CA TYR A 171 8.87 9.12 -8.46
C TYR A 171 7.45 9.65 -8.59
N VAL A 172 7.23 10.97 -8.59
CA VAL A 172 5.88 11.54 -8.67
C VAL A 172 5.18 11.16 -9.99
N PRO A 173 5.79 11.39 -11.18
CA PRO A 173 5.22 10.91 -12.44
C PRO A 173 5.00 9.39 -12.45
N TYR A 174 5.99 8.62 -11.99
CA TYR A 174 5.90 7.16 -11.93
C TYR A 174 4.70 6.70 -11.08
N ALA A 175 4.53 7.26 -9.88
CA ALA A 175 3.43 6.93 -8.98
C ALA A 175 2.06 7.28 -9.58
N VAL A 176 1.91 8.46 -10.16
CA VAL A 176 0.65 8.91 -10.79
C VAL A 176 0.34 8.08 -12.03
N VAL A 177 1.32 7.86 -12.91
CA VAL A 177 1.16 7.06 -14.11
C VAL A 177 0.77 5.62 -13.76
N GLY A 178 1.37 5.04 -12.72
CA GLY A 178 1.01 3.71 -12.23
C GLY A 178 -0.44 3.62 -11.79
N GLN A 179 -0.94 4.64 -11.09
CA GLN A 179 -2.33 4.72 -10.67
C GLN A 179 -3.29 4.87 -11.87
N PHE A 180 -2.99 5.74 -12.82
CA PHE A 180 -3.81 5.95 -14.00
C PHE A 180 -3.77 4.74 -14.96
N ALA A 181 -2.61 4.11 -15.12
CA ALA A 181 -2.47 2.93 -15.98
C ALA A 181 -3.37 1.77 -15.56
N LEU A 182 -3.56 1.54 -14.24
CA LEU A 182 -4.51 0.54 -13.77
C LEU A 182 -5.94 0.84 -14.25
N ARG A 183 -6.35 2.11 -14.27
CA ARG A 183 -7.69 2.54 -14.70
C ARG A 183 -7.82 2.47 -16.21
N GLU A 184 -6.82 2.91 -16.96
CA GLU A 184 -6.74 2.74 -18.42
C GLU A 184 -6.84 1.27 -18.84
N LEU A 185 -6.18 0.38 -18.08
CA LEU A 185 -6.19 -1.05 -18.33
C LEU A 185 -7.57 -1.69 -18.07
N VAL A 186 -8.19 -1.35 -16.92
CA VAL A 186 -9.41 -2.01 -16.45
C VAL A 186 -10.66 -1.32 -17.01
N VAL A 187 -10.73 0.01 -16.94
CA VAL A 187 -11.88 0.81 -17.37
C VAL A 187 -11.81 1.07 -18.87
N GLY A 188 -10.65 1.52 -19.35
CA GLY A 188 -10.40 1.76 -20.80
C GLY A 188 -10.21 0.49 -21.62
N ARG A 189 -10.13 -0.70 -20.99
CA ARG A 189 -9.95 -2.02 -21.63
C ARG A 189 -8.74 -2.11 -22.57
N ARG A 190 -7.69 -1.31 -22.30
CA ARG A 190 -6.46 -1.24 -23.12
C ARG A 190 -5.50 -2.37 -22.79
N GLY A 191 -4.56 -2.66 -23.71
CA GLY A 191 -3.43 -3.54 -23.44
C GLY A 191 -2.49 -2.95 -22.39
N VAL A 192 -1.61 -3.76 -21.80
CA VAL A 192 -0.72 -3.33 -20.68
C VAL A 192 0.16 -2.15 -21.09
N VAL A 193 0.84 -2.25 -22.24
CA VAL A 193 1.75 -1.20 -22.75
C VAL A 193 0.98 0.05 -23.16
N GLU A 194 -0.16 -0.15 -23.83
CA GLU A 194 -1.04 0.94 -24.25
C GLU A 194 -1.62 1.69 -23.05
N ALA A 195 -1.98 0.98 -21.98
CA ALA A 195 -2.49 1.58 -20.73
C ALA A 195 -1.43 2.46 -20.05
N ILE A 196 -0.18 2.03 -20.01
CA ILE A 196 0.92 2.84 -19.46
C ILE A 196 1.19 4.06 -20.37
N GLY A 197 1.21 3.87 -21.68
CA GLY A 197 1.38 4.96 -22.64
C GLY A 197 0.23 5.98 -22.57
N GLY A 198 -1.02 5.51 -22.49
CA GLY A 198 -2.21 6.33 -22.31
C GLY A 198 -2.18 7.15 -21.02
N ALA A 199 -1.85 6.48 -19.91
CA ALA A 199 -1.70 7.09 -18.60
C ALA A 199 -0.59 8.16 -18.58
N PHE A 200 0.54 7.90 -19.22
CA PHE A 200 1.61 8.88 -19.36
C PHE A 200 1.18 10.08 -20.23
N GLY A 201 0.46 9.82 -21.33
CA GLY A 201 -0.12 10.88 -22.16
C GLY A 201 -1.13 11.74 -21.39
N LEU A 202 -2.01 11.10 -20.58
CA LEU A 202 -2.97 11.79 -19.71
C LEU A 202 -2.25 12.66 -18.66
N PHE A 203 -1.22 12.10 -18.01
CA PHE A 203 -0.39 12.82 -17.06
C PHE A 203 0.25 14.05 -17.70
N ARG A 204 0.92 13.91 -18.86
CA ARG A 204 1.58 15.04 -19.54
C ARG A 204 0.62 16.17 -19.91
N ARG A 205 -0.57 15.83 -20.39
CA ARG A 205 -1.58 16.83 -20.78
C ARG A 205 -2.20 17.52 -19.56
N ASN A 206 -2.22 16.88 -18.40
CA ASN A 206 -2.86 17.38 -17.18
C ASN A 206 -1.89 17.37 -15.98
N ALA A 207 -0.59 17.63 -16.20
CA ALA A 207 0.44 17.46 -15.18
C ALA A 207 0.12 18.19 -13.86
N GLY A 208 -0.27 19.48 -13.93
CA GLY A 208 -0.61 20.25 -12.73
C GLY A 208 -1.78 19.66 -11.93
N ARG A 209 -2.86 19.23 -12.61
CA ARG A 209 -4.00 18.59 -11.93
C ARG A 209 -3.63 17.24 -11.36
N SER A 210 -2.84 16.45 -12.07
CA SER A 210 -2.40 15.12 -11.67
C SER A 210 -1.46 15.17 -10.45
N ILE A 211 -0.53 16.12 -10.43
CA ILE A 211 0.36 16.36 -9.28
C ILE A 211 -0.46 16.84 -8.08
N LEU A 212 -1.44 17.72 -8.27
CA LEU A 212 -2.28 18.18 -7.17
C LEU A 212 -3.15 17.06 -6.58
N VAL A 213 -3.72 16.17 -7.42
CA VAL A 213 -4.41 14.96 -6.95
C VAL A 213 -3.47 14.08 -6.14
N TRP A 214 -2.22 13.90 -6.59
CA TRP A 214 -1.22 13.14 -5.86
C TRP A 214 -0.85 13.79 -4.52
N LEU A 215 -0.66 15.11 -4.47
CA LEU A 215 -0.38 15.84 -3.23
C LEU A 215 -1.53 15.73 -2.22
N ILE A 216 -2.77 15.86 -2.69
CA ILE A 216 -3.96 15.67 -1.84
C ILE A 216 -4.02 14.24 -1.32
N ASN A 217 -3.76 13.24 -2.19
CA ASN A 217 -3.69 11.84 -1.76
C ASN A 217 -2.61 11.64 -0.69
N LEU A 218 -1.43 12.24 -0.87
CA LEU A 218 -0.34 12.17 0.10
C LEU A 218 -0.75 12.78 1.45
N ALA A 219 -1.32 13.97 1.44
CA ALA A 219 -1.81 14.64 2.65
C ALA A 219 -2.90 13.83 3.36
N LEU A 220 -3.86 13.29 2.61
CA LEU A 220 -4.90 12.40 3.15
C LEU A 220 -4.31 11.12 3.71
N SER A 221 -3.33 10.51 3.03
CA SER A 221 -2.67 9.28 3.49
C SER A 221 -1.95 9.49 4.82
N ILE A 222 -1.26 10.62 4.96
CA ILE A 222 -0.59 11.00 6.22
C ILE A 222 -1.64 11.25 7.32
N GLY A 223 -2.66 12.06 7.04
CA GLY A 223 -3.70 12.40 8.02
C GLY A 223 -4.48 11.18 8.49
N VAL A 224 -4.97 10.35 7.56
CA VAL A 224 -5.70 9.10 7.86
C VAL A 224 -4.77 8.10 8.55
N GLY A 225 -3.50 8.00 8.12
CA GLY A 225 -2.51 7.10 8.73
C GLY A 225 -2.25 7.47 10.20
N ILE A 226 -2.03 8.74 10.50
CA ILE A 226 -1.83 9.22 11.88
C ILE A 226 -3.11 8.98 12.70
N ALA A 227 -4.28 9.33 12.18
CA ALA A 227 -5.55 9.15 12.89
C ALA A 227 -5.81 7.65 13.19
N ALA A 228 -5.56 6.77 12.23
CA ALA A 228 -5.67 5.33 12.40
C ALA A 228 -4.67 4.80 13.43
N ALA A 229 -3.39 5.22 13.36
CA ALA A 229 -2.36 4.80 14.29
C ALA A 229 -2.71 5.21 15.73
N VAL A 230 -3.07 6.48 15.95
CA VAL A 230 -3.49 6.97 17.27
C VAL A 230 -4.74 6.22 17.75
N GLY A 231 -5.74 6.04 16.89
CA GLY A 231 -6.96 5.30 17.22
C GLY A 231 -6.68 3.87 17.64
N PHE A 232 -5.80 3.15 16.92
CA PHE A 232 -5.43 1.77 17.26
C PHE A 232 -4.59 1.67 18.52
N VAL A 233 -3.69 2.63 18.78
CA VAL A 233 -2.92 2.67 20.03
C VAL A 233 -3.84 2.88 21.23
N LEU A 234 -4.77 3.85 21.15
CA LEU A 234 -5.72 4.11 22.23
C LEU A 234 -6.67 2.92 22.44
N LEU A 235 -7.20 2.34 21.38
CA LEU A 235 -8.06 1.17 21.45
C LEU A 235 -7.29 -0.04 22.02
N GLY A 236 -6.07 -0.27 21.55
CA GLY A 236 -5.20 -1.33 22.08
C GLY A 236 -4.95 -1.15 23.56
N LEU A 237 -4.60 0.06 24.01
CA LEU A 237 -4.44 0.37 25.43
C LEU A 237 -5.70 -0.01 26.23
N VAL A 238 -6.88 0.41 25.80
CA VAL A 238 -8.14 0.10 26.49
C VAL A 238 -8.41 -1.40 26.54
N LEU A 239 -8.22 -2.10 25.41
CA LEU A 239 -8.52 -3.54 25.32
C LEU A 239 -7.51 -4.39 26.10
N PHE A 240 -6.23 -4.02 26.12
CA PHE A 240 -5.19 -4.78 26.82
C PHE A 240 -4.99 -4.37 28.28
N LEU A 241 -5.60 -3.26 28.73
CA LEU A 241 -5.50 -2.80 30.12
C LEU A 241 -5.89 -3.88 31.15
N PRO A 242 -6.98 -4.67 30.97
CA PRO A 242 -7.29 -5.75 31.91
C PRO A 242 -6.20 -6.84 31.96
N ALA A 243 -5.63 -7.20 30.80
CA ALA A 243 -4.56 -8.19 30.72
C ALA A 243 -3.30 -7.71 31.47
N ILE A 244 -2.93 -6.43 31.27
CA ILE A 244 -1.79 -5.79 31.96
C ILE A 244 -2.03 -5.76 33.48
N ALA A 245 -3.23 -5.35 33.92
CA ALA A 245 -3.57 -5.26 35.34
C ALA A 245 -3.57 -6.65 36.02
N LEU A 246 -4.12 -7.68 35.37
CA LEU A 246 -4.10 -9.04 35.87
C LEU A 246 -2.68 -9.61 35.95
N GLY A 247 -1.84 -9.35 34.93
CA GLY A 247 -0.42 -9.77 34.95
C GLY A 247 0.36 -9.10 36.08
N ALA A 248 0.17 -7.80 36.29
CA ALA A 248 0.78 -7.06 37.38
C ALA A 248 0.33 -7.54 38.78
N ALA A 249 -0.89 -8.09 38.87
CA ALA A 249 -1.43 -8.68 40.09
C ALA A 249 -1.01 -10.15 40.31
N GLY A 250 -0.21 -10.73 39.40
CA GLY A 250 0.26 -12.13 39.50
C GLY A 250 -0.69 -13.18 38.97
N TYR A 251 -1.81 -12.79 38.33
CA TYR A 251 -2.79 -13.73 37.74
C TYR A 251 -2.44 -14.06 36.26
N GLU A 252 -1.32 -14.77 36.03
CA GLU A 252 -0.76 -15.02 34.69
C GLU A 252 -1.77 -15.66 33.71
N ALA A 253 -2.46 -16.74 34.13
CA ALA A 253 -3.42 -17.42 33.27
C ALA A 253 -4.59 -16.52 32.88
N ALA A 254 -5.10 -15.69 33.79
CA ALA A 254 -6.17 -14.74 33.53
C ALA A 254 -5.68 -13.58 32.64
N ALA A 255 -4.44 -13.13 32.81
CA ALA A 255 -3.80 -12.11 31.97
C ALA A 255 -3.67 -12.59 30.51
N ILE A 256 -3.21 -13.84 30.31
CA ILE A 256 -3.12 -14.45 28.97
C ILE A 256 -4.52 -14.56 28.35
N ALA A 257 -5.53 -15.06 29.08
CA ALA A 257 -6.89 -15.17 28.59
C ALA A 257 -7.47 -13.80 28.18
N ALA A 258 -7.28 -12.77 29.02
CA ALA A 258 -7.71 -11.40 28.71
C ALA A 258 -6.97 -10.82 27.49
N GLY A 259 -5.67 -11.06 27.37
CA GLY A 259 -4.87 -10.64 26.20
C GLY A 259 -5.33 -11.30 24.91
N VAL A 260 -5.60 -12.61 24.93
CA VAL A 260 -6.15 -13.34 23.79
C VAL A 260 -7.52 -12.78 23.41
N ALA A 261 -8.42 -12.56 24.38
CA ALA A 261 -9.73 -11.96 24.13
C ALA A 261 -9.61 -10.55 23.50
N ALA A 262 -8.70 -9.71 24.01
CA ALA A 262 -8.41 -8.41 23.44
C ALA A 262 -7.92 -8.51 21.97
N GLY A 263 -7.03 -9.45 21.68
CA GLY A 263 -6.54 -9.73 20.33
C GLY A 263 -7.65 -10.18 19.38
N ILE A 264 -8.55 -11.07 19.82
CA ILE A 264 -9.70 -11.55 19.04
C ILE A 264 -10.63 -10.39 18.67
N VAL A 265 -10.78 -9.38 19.51
CA VAL A 265 -11.60 -8.20 19.22
C VAL A 265 -10.84 -7.19 18.33
N LEU A 266 -9.57 -6.94 18.63
CA LEU A 266 -8.78 -5.93 17.94
C LEU A 266 -8.51 -6.31 16.48
N LEU A 267 -8.21 -7.58 16.22
CA LEU A 267 -7.79 -8.05 14.89
C LEU A 267 -8.87 -7.86 13.81
N PRO A 268 -10.15 -8.29 14.00
CA PRO A 268 -11.20 -8.01 13.01
C PRO A 268 -11.43 -6.52 12.79
N LEU A 269 -11.35 -5.71 13.84
CA LEU A 269 -11.52 -4.27 13.73
C LEU A 269 -10.42 -3.64 12.89
N LEU A 270 -9.17 -4.07 13.10
CA LEU A 270 -8.03 -3.65 12.32
C LEU A 270 -8.21 -4.01 10.83
N LEU A 271 -8.67 -5.22 10.53
CA LEU A 271 -8.95 -5.67 9.17
C LEU A 271 -10.02 -4.81 8.50
N VAL A 272 -11.11 -4.51 9.21
CA VAL A 272 -12.23 -3.69 8.69
C VAL A 272 -11.78 -2.26 8.41
N VAL A 273 -11.07 -1.63 9.34
CA VAL A 273 -10.60 -0.24 9.18
C VAL A 273 -9.58 -0.15 8.05
N THR A 274 -8.60 -1.06 8.01
CA THR A 274 -7.61 -1.11 6.92
C THR A 274 -8.30 -1.32 5.58
N GLY A 275 -9.30 -2.20 5.52
CA GLY A 275 -10.11 -2.44 4.33
C GLY A 275 -10.87 -1.20 3.86
N ALA A 276 -11.50 -0.47 4.77
CA ALA A 276 -12.20 0.77 4.46
C ALA A 276 -11.24 1.85 3.92
N ILE A 277 -10.08 2.00 4.55
CA ILE A 277 -9.02 2.94 4.12
C ILE A 277 -8.50 2.58 2.73
N GLY A 278 -8.18 1.31 2.48
CA GLY A 278 -7.70 0.85 1.18
C GLY A 278 -8.72 1.06 0.06
N ALA A 279 -9.99 0.72 0.32
CA ALA A 279 -11.08 0.96 -0.62
C ALA A 279 -11.25 2.46 -0.91
N PHE A 280 -11.15 3.33 0.12
CA PHE A 280 -11.25 4.77 -0.03
C PHE A 280 -10.17 5.33 -0.98
N PHE A 281 -8.90 4.99 -0.78
CA PHE A 281 -7.83 5.47 -1.64
C PHE A 281 -7.96 4.95 -3.07
N HIS A 282 -8.40 3.70 -3.24
CA HIS A 282 -8.67 3.16 -4.57
C HIS A 282 -9.83 3.87 -5.29
N ALA A 283 -10.93 4.15 -4.57
CA ALA A 283 -12.05 4.91 -5.09
C ALA A 283 -11.62 6.34 -5.45
N TYR A 284 -10.87 7.02 -4.56
CA TYR A 284 -10.32 8.35 -4.81
C TYR A 284 -9.54 8.43 -6.13
N TRP A 285 -8.61 7.51 -6.36
CA TRP A 285 -7.83 7.47 -7.58
C TRP A 285 -8.67 7.13 -8.83
N THR A 286 -9.70 6.28 -8.69
CA THR A 286 -10.57 5.94 -9.82
C THR A 286 -11.44 7.13 -10.21
N LEU A 287 -12.04 7.83 -9.26
CA LEU A 287 -12.81 9.04 -9.50
C LEU A 287 -11.94 10.17 -10.06
N ALA A 288 -10.71 10.33 -9.54
CA ALA A 288 -9.76 11.31 -10.06
C ALA A 288 -9.43 11.04 -11.52
N TYR A 289 -9.15 9.79 -11.88
CA TYR A 289 -8.91 9.37 -13.26
C TYR A 289 -10.09 9.71 -14.16
N LEU A 290 -11.32 9.29 -13.81
CA LEU A 290 -12.53 9.52 -14.60
C LEU A 290 -12.79 11.01 -14.84
N ARG A 291 -12.54 11.85 -13.82
CA ARG A 291 -12.73 13.30 -13.95
C ARG A 291 -11.65 14.01 -14.75
N ILE A 292 -10.42 13.49 -14.75
CA ILE A 292 -9.31 14.05 -15.53
C ILE A 292 -9.38 13.60 -17.00
N SER A 293 -9.76 12.34 -17.25
CA SER A 293 -9.92 11.81 -18.60
C SER A 293 -11.13 12.37 -19.35
N GLY A 294 -12.10 12.96 -18.64
CA GLY A 294 -13.36 13.44 -19.20
C GLY A 294 -14.42 12.35 -19.40
N GLU A 295 -14.18 11.14 -18.87
CA GLU A 295 -15.11 10.00 -18.93
C GLU A 295 -16.19 10.05 -17.83
N ALA A 296 -16.15 11.03 -16.94
CA ALA A 296 -17.18 11.27 -15.94
C ALA A 296 -18.33 12.05 -16.58
N GLY A 297 -19.39 11.37 -17.00
CA GLY A 297 -20.64 12.00 -17.45
C GLY A 297 -21.02 11.77 -18.91
N GLY A 298 -20.52 10.67 -19.54
CA GLY A 298 -21.06 10.18 -20.79
C GLY A 298 -22.13 9.11 -20.57
#